data_1a2fc0198278ee0d00c6c04d8ca4a758
#
_entry.id   1a2fc0198278ee0d00c6c04d8ca4a758
#
_cell.length_a   1.000
_cell.length_b   1.000
_cell.length_c   1.000
_cell.angle_alpha   90.00
_cell.angle_beta   90.00
_cell.angle_gamma   90.00
#
_symmetry.space_group_name_H-M   'P 1'
#
loop_
_entity.id
_entity.type
_entity.pdbx_description
1 polymer ?
#
loop_
_entity_poly.entity_id
_entity_poly.type
_entity_poly.pdbx_seq_one_letter_code
_entity_poly.pdbx_strand_id
1 'polypeptide(L)'
;MVVNPQHRIPICTTFEAPPGFEIVQIIGPCWGITVRSRSVVGTACAGCQSFVGGEITAFTDLAVESRNQALHRLETAAISLGADAVLAMRFDSSELMQNTNEIVAYGTAVKLRAIARAA
;
A
#
# COMPACT_ATOMS: atom_id res chain seq x y z
N MET A 1 16.97 -9.60 -7.00
CA MET A 1 15.96 -9.09 -6.05
C MET A 1 14.61 -9.63 -6.45
N VAL A 2 13.86 -10.15 -5.50
CA VAL A 2 12.53 -10.70 -5.76
C VAL A 2 11.48 -9.63 -5.48
N VAL A 3 10.64 -9.35 -6.46
CA VAL A 3 9.52 -8.41 -6.32
C VAL A 3 8.24 -9.24 -6.24
N ASN A 4 7.34 -8.85 -5.34
CA ASN A 4 6.02 -9.46 -5.29
C ASN A 4 5.40 -9.38 -6.69
N PRO A 5 4.87 -10.49 -7.25
CA PRO A 5 4.31 -10.48 -8.61
C PRO A 5 3.21 -9.45 -8.85
N GLN A 6 2.60 -8.95 -7.79
CA GLN A 6 1.56 -7.92 -7.88
C GLN A 6 2.13 -6.52 -8.00
N HIS A 7 3.43 -6.33 -7.85
CA HIS A 7 4.08 -5.03 -7.88
C HIS A 7 5.18 -4.99 -8.92
N ARG A 8 5.36 -3.82 -9.52
CA ARG A 8 6.41 -3.58 -10.53
C ARG A 8 7.75 -3.22 -9.91
N ILE A 9 7.72 -2.67 -8.68
CA ILE A 9 8.93 -2.33 -7.92
C ILE A 9 8.79 -2.87 -6.50
N PRO A 10 9.91 -3.09 -5.78
CA PRO A 10 9.84 -3.49 -4.39
C PRO A 10 9.18 -2.43 -3.53
N ILE A 11 8.24 -2.87 -2.70
CA ILE A 11 7.62 -2.01 -1.68
C ILE A 11 7.87 -2.70 -0.35
N CYS A 12 8.68 -2.07 0.48
CA CYS A 12 9.20 -2.65 1.72
C CYS A 12 8.68 -1.89 2.93
N THR A 13 8.41 -2.60 4.01
CA THR A 13 8.10 -1.98 5.30
C THR A 13 9.35 -1.72 6.13
N THR A 14 10.51 -2.22 5.68
CA THR A 14 11.81 -1.96 6.29
C THR A 14 12.32 -0.58 5.93
N PHE A 15 13.22 -0.04 6.76
CA PHE A 15 13.87 1.25 6.48
C PHE A 15 15.09 1.11 5.58
N GLU A 16 15.62 -0.10 5.45
CA GLU A 16 16.84 -0.37 4.72
C GLU A 16 16.53 -0.81 3.29
N ALA A 17 17.51 -0.64 2.42
CA ALA A 17 17.40 -1.13 1.05
C ALA A 17 17.31 -2.67 1.04
N PRO A 18 16.66 -3.25 0.02
CA PRO A 18 16.65 -4.70 -0.14
C PRO A 18 18.08 -5.27 -0.20
N PRO A 19 18.27 -6.53 0.24
CA PRO A 19 19.60 -7.16 0.22
C PRO A 19 20.23 -7.09 -1.18
N GLY A 20 21.51 -6.76 -1.22
CA GLY A 20 22.27 -6.65 -2.46
C GLY A 20 22.17 -5.28 -3.13
N PHE A 21 21.46 -4.35 -2.51
CA PHE A 21 21.29 -3.00 -3.04
C PHE A 21 21.61 -1.94 -2.00
N GLU A 22 21.95 -0.76 -2.47
CA GLU A 22 22.16 0.39 -1.60
C GLU A 22 21.38 1.58 -2.12
N ILE A 23 20.99 2.46 -1.21
CA ILE A 23 20.26 3.69 -1.54
C ILE A 23 21.28 4.70 -2.05
N VAL A 24 21.08 5.19 -3.28
CA VAL A 24 21.93 6.24 -3.85
C VAL A 24 21.24 7.59 -3.87
N GLN A 25 19.93 7.62 -3.76
CA GLN A 25 19.16 8.86 -3.69
C GLN A 25 17.84 8.61 -2.96
N ILE A 26 17.53 9.50 -2.04
CA ILE A 26 16.20 9.58 -1.44
C ILE A 26 15.41 10.61 -2.23
N ILE A 27 14.38 10.15 -2.95
CA ILE A 27 13.54 11.02 -3.75
C ILE A 27 12.58 11.79 -2.83
N GLY A 28 11.96 11.09 -1.89
CA GLY A 28 11.07 11.71 -0.93
C GLY A 28 9.83 10.87 -0.64
N PRO A 29 8.88 11.44 0.11
CA PRO A 29 7.67 10.74 0.45
C PRO A 29 6.78 10.57 -0.79
N CYS A 30 6.06 9.46 -0.81
CA CYS A 30 5.05 9.18 -1.80
C CYS A 30 3.87 8.49 -1.12
N TRP A 31 2.71 8.59 -1.74
CA TRP A 31 1.49 8.04 -1.17
C TRP A 31 0.49 7.65 -2.23
N GLY A 32 -0.42 6.76 -1.85
CA GLY A 32 -1.59 6.39 -2.62
C GLY A 32 -2.80 6.39 -1.69
N ILE A 33 -3.90 6.94 -2.13
CA ILE A 33 -5.09 7.16 -1.31
C ILE A 33 -6.29 6.48 -1.94
N THR A 34 -7.08 5.82 -1.09
CA THR A 34 -8.38 5.29 -1.44
C THR A 34 -9.41 5.86 -0.49
N VAL A 35 -10.49 6.40 -1.04
CA VAL A 35 -11.60 6.95 -0.25
C VAL A 35 -12.82 6.08 -0.48
N ARG A 36 -13.45 5.63 0.61
CA ARG A 36 -14.64 4.79 0.57
C ARG A 36 -15.74 5.37 1.42
N SER A 37 -16.96 5.34 0.88
CA SER A 37 -18.16 5.70 1.62
C SER A 37 -18.63 4.48 2.44
N ARG A 38 -19.09 4.72 3.68
CA ARG A 38 -19.70 3.69 4.50
C ARG A 38 -20.97 3.12 3.88
N SER A 39 -21.65 3.88 3.04
CA SER A 39 -22.83 3.37 2.35
C SER A 39 -22.49 2.22 1.42
N VAL A 40 -21.31 2.24 0.79
CA VAL A 40 -20.81 1.11 -0.02
C VAL A 40 -20.61 -0.12 0.87
N VAL A 41 -20.01 0.06 2.05
CA VAL A 41 -19.81 -1.01 3.02
C VAL A 41 -21.16 -1.56 3.49
N GLY A 42 -22.10 -0.68 3.82
CA GLY A 42 -23.45 -1.08 4.25
C GLY A 42 -24.15 -1.89 3.17
N THR A 43 -24.08 -1.47 1.91
CA THR A 43 -24.67 -2.20 0.79
C THR A 43 -24.04 -3.57 0.63
N ALA A 44 -22.70 -3.65 0.72
CA ALA A 44 -22.00 -4.92 0.63
C ALA A 44 -22.40 -5.88 1.74
N CYS A 45 -22.73 -5.36 2.92
CA CYS A 45 -23.12 -6.17 4.08
C CYS A 45 -24.63 -6.40 4.19
N ALA A 46 -25.45 -5.81 3.33
CA ALA A 46 -26.90 -6.02 3.38
C ALA A 46 -27.27 -7.50 3.23
N GLY A 47 -26.49 -8.26 2.49
CA GLY A 47 -26.67 -9.71 2.35
C GLY A 47 -26.07 -10.53 3.48
N CYS A 48 -25.39 -9.90 4.45
CA CYS A 48 -24.70 -10.58 5.53
C CYS A 48 -25.48 -10.56 6.85
N GLN A 49 -26.76 -10.21 6.82
CA GLN A 49 -27.58 -10.09 8.03
C GLN A 49 -27.76 -11.42 8.78
N SER A 50 -27.62 -12.54 8.10
CA SER A 50 -27.68 -13.86 8.71
C SER A 50 -26.36 -14.30 9.33
N PHE A 51 -25.34 -13.49 9.24
CA PHE A 51 -24.02 -13.81 9.76
C PHE A 51 -24.05 -13.82 11.30
N VAL A 52 -23.61 -14.93 11.87
CA VAL A 52 -23.64 -15.13 13.32
C VAL A 52 -22.25 -15.46 13.81
N GLY A 53 -21.63 -14.52 14.54
CA GLY A 53 -20.32 -14.70 15.15
C GLY A 53 -19.17 -14.75 14.15
N GLY A 54 -17.94 -14.62 14.63
CA GLY A 54 -16.75 -14.70 13.81
C GLY A 54 -16.53 -13.48 12.93
N GLU A 55 -15.76 -13.68 11.88
CA GLU A 55 -15.35 -12.62 10.97
C GLU A 55 -16.45 -12.30 9.95
N ILE A 56 -16.65 -11.02 9.69
CA ILE A 56 -17.56 -10.58 8.63
C ILE A 56 -16.77 -10.53 7.33
N THR A 57 -16.86 -11.58 6.53
CA THR A 57 -16.06 -11.79 5.34
C THR A 57 -16.18 -10.65 4.33
N ALA A 58 -17.40 -10.13 4.11
CA ALA A 58 -17.61 -9.04 3.17
C ALA A 58 -16.84 -7.76 3.58
N PHE A 59 -16.78 -7.45 4.87
CA PHE A 59 -15.99 -6.31 5.36
C PHE A 59 -14.49 -6.56 5.19
N THR A 60 -14.04 -7.77 5.46
CA THR A 60 -12.63 -8.13 5.27
C THR A 60 -12.24 -8.00 3.81
N ASP A 61 -13.06 -8.50 2.89
CA ASP A 61 -12.79 -8.40 1.46
C ASP A 61 -12.72 -6.95 0.99
N LEU A 62 -13.62 -6.09 1.48
CA LEU A 62 -13.59 -4.66 1.17
C LEU A 62 -12.35 -3.98 1.72
N ALA A 63 -11.93 -4.34 2.94
CA ALA A 63 -10.73 -3.78 3.55
C ALA A 63 -9.48 -4.16 2.76
N VAL A 64 -9.37 -5.44 2.36
CA VAL A 64 -8.25 -5.92 1.56
C VAL A 64 -8.22 -5.21 0.20
N GLU A 65 -9.36 -5.10 -0.46
CA GLU A 65 -9.45 -4.41 -1.75
C GLU A 65 -9.04 -2.94 -1.63
N SER A 66 -9.51 -2.25 -0.59
CA SER A 66 -9.18 -0.84 -0.38
C SER A 66 -7.69 -0.64 -0.13
N ARG A 67 -7.07 -1.52 0.65
CA ARG A 67 -5.63 -1.46 0.91
C ARG A 67 -4.82 -1.78 -0.34
N ASN A 68 -5.24 -2.79 -1.10
CA ASN A 68 -4.57 -3.12 -2.36
C ASN A 68 -4.65 -1.97 -3.36
N GLN A 69 -5.78 -1.28 -3.43
CA GLN A 69 -5.94 -0.13 -4.29
C GLN A 69 -5.05 1.05 -3.86
N ALA A 70 -4.98 1.32 -2.55
CA ALA A 70 -4.09 2.36 -2.03
C ALA A 70 -2.62 2.03 -2.33
N LEU A 71 -2.24 0.76 -2.16
CA LEU A 71 -0.89 0.29 -2.44
C LEU A 71 -0.54 0.41 -3.92
N HIS A 72 -1.46 0.06 -4.81
CA HIS A 72 -1.28 0.22 -6.25
C HIS A 72 -1.08 1.68 -6.64
N ARG A 73 -1.84 2.59 -6.03
CA ARG A 73 -1.69 4.03 -6.26
C ARG A 73 -0.37 4.57 -5.73
N LEU A 74 0.09 4.04 -4.59
CA LEU A 74 1.42 4.34 -4.06
C LEU A 74 2.51 3.94 -5.06
N GLU A 75 2.42 2.73 -5.59
CA GLU A 75 3.37 2.22 -6.57
C GLU A 75 3.40 3.12 -7.81
N THR A 76 2.23 3.47 -8.34
CA THR A 76 2.12 4.34 -9.50
C THR A 76 2.76 5.70 -9.22
N ALA A 77 2.52 6.28 -8.06
CA ALA A 77 3.12 7.54 -7.67
C ALA A 77 4.65 7.44 -7.59
N ALA A 78 5.16 6.37 -6.98
CA ALA A 78 6.60 6.15 -6.86
C ALA A 78 7.27 5.98 -8.23
N ILE A 79 6.66 5.20 -9.11
CA ILE A 79 7.17 5.00 -10.47
C ILE A 79 7.19 6.32 -11.25
N SER A 80 6.17 7.16 -11.07
CA SER A 80 6.13 8.49 -11.70
C SER A 80 7.27 9.39 -11.24
N LEU A 81 7.76 9.19 -10.01
CA LEU A 81 8.90 9.92 -9.47
C LEU A 81 10.25 9.34 -9.93
N GLY A 82 10.23 8.24 -10.65
CA GLY A 82 11.45 7.56 -11.08
C GLY A 82 12.06 6.67 -10.00
N ALA A 83 11.30 6.24 -9.02
CA ALA A 83 11.79 5.41 -7.93
C ALA A 83 12.09 3.98 -8.38
N ASP A 84 13.11 3.39 -7.77
CA ASP A 84 13.44 1.98 -7.91
C ASP A 84 12.77 1.13 -6.83
N ALA A 85 12.40 1.74 -5.71
CA ALA A 85 11.73 1.06 -4.60
C ALA A 85 11.04 2.07 -3.70
N VAL A 86 10.14 1.56 -2.86
CA VAL A 86 9.54 2.31 -1.76
C VAL A 86 9.94 1.62 -0.46
N LEU A 87 10.47 2.39 0.48
CA LEU A 87 10.89 1.90 1.79
C LEU A 87 9.99 2.46 2.89
N ALA A 88 10.00 1.78 4.04
CA ALA A 88 9.27 2.19 5.25
C ALA A 88 7.78 2.42 4.98
N MET A 89 7.18 1.57 4.16
CA MET A 89 5.76 1.69 3.82
C MET A 89 4.89 1.41 5.03
N ARG A 90 3.87 2.23 5.19
CA ARG A 90 2.84 2.09 6.23
C ARG A 90 1.48 2.39 5.63
N PHE A 91 0.46 1.86 6.27
CA PHE A 91 -0.92 2.27 6.04
C PHE A 91 -1.39 3.15 7.19
N ASP A 92 -2.26 4.07 6.88
CA ASP A 92 -3.01 4.83 7.86
C ASP A 92 -4.44 4.96 7.35
N SER A 93 -5.38 5.14 8.27
CA SER A 93 -6.77 5.34 7.89
C SER A 93 -7.40 6.39 8.77
N SER A 94 -8.28 7.19 8.19
CA SER A 94 -8.97 8.25 8.91
C SER A 94 -10.37 8.45 8.35
N GLU A 95 -11.22 9.06 9.16
CA GLU A 95 -12.55 9.46 8.75
C GLU A 95 -12.48 10.92 8.27
N LEU A 96 -12.74 11.13 6.97
CA LEU A 96 -12.68 12.46 6.37
C LEU A 96 -13.92 13.27 6.69
N MET A 97 -15.06 12.62 6.65
CA MET A 97 -16.36 13.19 7.00
C MET A 97 -17.26 12.05 7.44
N GLN A 98 -18.44 12.37 7.92
CA GLN A 98 -19.40 11.37 8.35
C GLN A 98 -19.63 10.35 7.21
N ASN A 99 -19.48 9.06 7.53
CA ASN A 99 -19.66 7.94 6.61
C ASN A 99 -18.65 7.86 5.47
N THR A 100 -17.50 8.54 5.58
CA THR A 100 -16.46 8.50 4.55
C THR A 100 -15.10 8.25 5.19
N ASN A 101 -14.46 7.18 4.80
CA ASN A 101 -13.14 6.78 5.30
C ASN A 101 -12.09 6.90 4.21
N GLU A 102 -10.90 7.30 4.62
CA GLU A 102 -9.70 7.32 3.79
C GLU A 102 -8.75 6.25 4.26
N ILE A 103 -8.12 5.57 3.29
CA ILE A 103 -6.97 4.70 3.55
C ILE A 103 -5.83 5.25 2.72
N VAL A 104 -4.70 5.53 3.36
CA VAL A 104 -3.49 5.98 2.68
C VAL A 104 -2.39 4.93 2.87
N ALA A 105 -1.72 4.59 1.78
CA ALA A 105 -0.46 3.87 1.80
C ALA A 105 0.64 4.89 1.51
N TYR A 106 1.66 4.97 2.33
CA TYR A 106 2.74 5.94 2.15
C TYR A 106 4.10 5.32 2.48
N GLY A 107 5.12 5.94 1.96
CA GLY A 107 6.49 5.50 2.20
C GLY A 107 7.48 6.46 1.56
N THR A 108 8.73 6.04 1.49
CA THR A 108 9.82 6.83 0.94
C THR A 108 10.27 6.25 -0.39
N ALA A 109 10.13 7.02 -1.44
CA ALA A 109 10.62 6.67 -2.78
C ALA A 109 12.13 6.85 -2.82
N VAL A 110 12.84 5.84 -3.31
CA VAL A 110 14.31 5.85 -3.37
C VAL A 110 14.81 5.33 -4.70
N LYS A 111 16.04 5.75 -5.05
CA LYS A 111 16.81 5.12 -6.13
C LYS A 111 17.85 4.21 -5.52
N LEU A 112 18.03 3.05 -6.15
CA LEU A 112 18.91 1.99 -5.69
C LEU A 112 20.02 1.74 -6.71
N ARG A 113 21.11 1.17 -6.22
CA ARG A 113 22.19 0.63 -7.04
C ARG A 113 22.57 -0.74 -6.49
N ALA A 114 22.83 -1.69 -7.39
CA ALA A 114 23.33 -2.99 -6.98
C ALA A 114 24.72 -2.84 -6.36
N ILE A 115 24.94 -3.49 -5.23
CA ILE A 115 26.24 -3.52 -4.58
C ILE A 115 27.10 -4.51 -5.34
N ALA A 116 28.28 -4.06 -5.82
CA ALA A 116 29.22 -4.93 -6.49
C ALA A 116 29.70 -6.01 -5.51
N ARG A 117 29.64 -7.29 -5.92
CA ARG A 117 30.18 -8.36 -5.12
C ARG A 117 31.70 -8.32 -5.18
N ALA A 118 32.35 -8.49 -4.03
CA ALA A 118 33.77 -8.76 -4.01
C ALA A 118 34.06 -10.06 -4.76
N ALA A 119 35.03 -10.02 -5.62
CA ALA A 119 35.42 -11.18 -6.40
C ALA A 119 36.06 -12.26 -5.50
#